data_6ab621b9031db9f9a6713da85d97b462
#
_entry.id   6ab621b9031db9f9a6713da85d97b462
#
_cell.length_a   1.000
_cell.length_b   1.000
_cell.length_c   1.000
_cell.angle_alpha   90.00
_cell.angle_beta   90.00
_cell.angle_gamma   90.00
#
_symmetry.space_group_name_H-M   'P 1'
#
loop_
_entity.id
_entity.type
_entity.pdbx_description
1 polymer ?
#
loop_
_entity_poly.entity_id
_entity_poly.type
_entity_poly.pdbx_seq_one_letter_code
_entity_poly.pdbx_strand_id
1 'polypeptide(L)'
;MAKYREYMKNQLTELLTEFGQIDELFMDYTYAEGENGKNSKDWDAEGIVKLARKLQPQIIINNRLGLTENRQGWDYITPEQFMPQQWPTVNSQRVPWETCQTFSGSWGYHRDEYSWKSVHQLIVMLAETVSKGGNLLLNVGPTARGVFDERAIERLNGLAHWMRFHSSAIYGCTAAPTEYACPNNCILTYNPNTNRPVSYTHLRAHETKAN
;
A
#
# COMPACT_ATOMS: atom_id res chain seq x y z
N MET A 1 -22.46 0.41 19.96
CA MET A 1 -21.50 -0.51 19.29
C MET A 1 -22.11 -1.85 18.89
N ALA A 2 -22.92 -2.57 19.72
CA ALA A 2 -23.44 -3.90 19.36
C ALA A 2 -24.14 -3.98 17.99
N LYS A 3 -25.12 -3.11 17.72
CA LYS A 3 -25.80 -3.03 16.42
C LYS A 3 -24.86 -2.74 15.25
N TYR A 4 -23.84 -1.91 15.47
CA TYR A 4 -22.87 -1.59 14.43
C TYR A 4 -21.96 -2.78 14.12
N ARG A 5 -21.51 -3.53 15.14
CA ARG A 5 -20.74 -4.78 14.94
C ARG A 5 -21.52 -5.81 14.14
N GLU A 6 -22.80 -5.98 14.44
CA GLU A 6 -23.69 -6.87 13.70
C GLU A 6 -23.82 -6.43 12.24
N TYR A 7 -24.10 -5.15 12.02
CA TYR A 7 -24.19 -4.57 10.69
C TYR A 7 -22.87 -4.81 9.90
N MET A 8 -21.73 -4.49 10.48
CA MET A 8 -20.43 -4.67 9.84
C MET A 8 -20.15 -6.14 9.50
N LYS A 9 -20.47 -7.08 10.39
CA LYS A 9 -20.33 -8.51 10.12
C LYS A 9 -21.25 -8.99 8.99
N ASN A 10 -22.45 -8.47 8.91
CA ASN A 10 -23.38 -8.79 7.83
C ASN A 10 -22.86 -8.26 6.48
N GLN A 11 -22.33 -7.02 6.45
CA GLN A 11 -21.71 -6.47 5.24
C GLN A 11 -20.48 -7.27 4.80
N LEU A 12 -19.63 -7.66 5.75
CA LEU A 12 -18.46 -8.52 5.45
C LEU A 12 -18.90 -9.91 4.95
N THR A 13 -19.97 -10.45 5.52
CA THR A 13 -20.49 -11.75 5.07
C THR A 13 -20.97 -11.65 3.63
N GLU A 14 -21.78 -10.64 3.31
CA GLU A 14 -22.24 -10.37 1.93
C GLU A 14 -21.08 -10.21 0.98
N LEU A 15 -20.11 -9.33 1.32
CA LEU A 15 -18.92 -9.09 0.51
C LEU A 15 -18.14 -10.38 0.23
N LEU A 16 -17.91 -11.20 1.25
CA LEU A 16 -17.05 -12.38 1.16
C LEU A 16 -17.77 -13.64 0.64
N THR A 17 -19.09 -13.58 0.39
CA THR A 17 -19.87 -14.73 -0.12
C THR A 17 -20.50 -14.49 -1.49
N GLU A 18 -20.79 -13.24 -1.86
CA GLU A 18 -21.58 -12.93 -3.06
C GLU A 18 -20.74 -12.39 -4.24
N PHE A 19 -19.52 -11.91 -3.99
CA PHE A 19 -18.70 -11.24 -4.99
C PHE A 19 -17.49 -12.05 -5.46
N GLY A 20 -17.46 -13.36 -5.18
CA GLY A 20 -16.37 -14.24 -5.54
C GLY A 20 -15.16 -14.14 -4.60
N GLN A 21 -14.00 -14.53 -5.10
CA GLN A 21 -12.77 -14.49 -4.30
C GLN A 21 -12.32 -13.04 -4.07
N ILE A 22 -12.06 -12.73 -2.81
CA ILE A 22 -11.44 -11.48 -2.36
C ILE A 22 -10.04 -11.84 -1.84
N ASP A 23 -9.01 -11.23 -2.40
CA ASP A 23 -7.63 -11.56 -2.03
C ASP A 23 -7.17 -10.77 -0.81
N GLU A 24 -7.63 -9.53 -0.67
CA GLU A 24 -7.20 -8.61 0.36
C GLU A 24 -8.37 -7.87 1.03
N LEU A 25 -8.34 -7.77 2.36
CA LEU A 25 -9.26 -6.98 3.16
C LEU A 25 -8.50 -5.85 3.88
N PHE A 26 -8.66 -4.64 3.39
CA PHE A 26 -8.09 -3.44 3.98
C PHE A 26 -9.08 -2.81 4.95
N MET A 27 -8.81 -2.94 6.26
CA MET A 27 -9.58 -2.31 7.32
C MET A 27 -8.95 -0.98 7.72
N ASP A 28 -9.76 -0.04 8.23
CA ASP A 28 -9.27 1.28 8.64
C ASP A 28 -10.06 1.83 9.84
N TYR A 29 -9.62 2.99 10.36
CA TYR A 29 -10.29 3.73 11.44
C TYR A 29 -10.24 3.09 12.84
N THR A 30 -9.17 2.41 13.19
CA THR A 30 -8.92 1.97 14.57
C THR A 30 -8.04 2.99 15.30
N TYR A 31 -8.51 3.46 16.43
CA TYR A 31 -7.79 4.37 17.33
C TYR A 31 -7.61 3.70 18.68
N ALA A 32 -6.37 3.60 19.13
CA ALA A 32 -6.03 2.87 20.35
C ALA A 32 -6.56 3.55 21.61
N GLU A 33 -6.60 4.90 21.64
CA GLU A 33 -6.94 5.69 22.81
C GLU A 33 -7.67 7.00 22.43
N GLY A 34 -8.50 7.51 23.34
CA GLY A 34 -9.20 8.79 23.22
C GLY A 34 -10.68 8.72 23.58
N GLU A 35 -11.32 9.85 23.84
CA GLU A 35 -12.75 9.94 24.21
C GLU A 35 -13.68 9.40 23.12
N ASN A 36 -13.22 9.39 21.88
CA ASN A 36 -13.92 8.80 20.72
C ASN A 36 -13.14 7.61 20.15
N GLY A 37 -12.21 7.02 20.90
CA GLY A 37 -11.41 5.91 20.47
C GLY A 37 -12.29 4.70 20.16
N LYS A 38 -12.03 4.08 19.02
CA LYS A 38 -12.61 2.82 18.60
C LYS A 38 -11.47 1.85 18.44
N ASN A 39 -11.24 1.07 19.48
CA ASN A 39 -10.16 0.10 19.55
C ASN A 39 -10.59 -1.29 19.07
N SER A 40 -9.67 -2.24 19.06
CA SER A 40 -9.92 -3.62 18.62
C SER A 40 -11.10 -4.30 19.33
N LYS A 41 -11.32 -4.01 20.62
CA LYS A 41 -12.45 -4.56 21.39
C LYS A 41 -13.78 -3.93 20.97
N ASP A 42 -13.77 -2.62 20.69
CA ASP A 42 -14.97 -1.93 20.22
C ASP A 42 -15.46 -2.47 18.88
N TRP A 43 -14.55 -2.83 17.98
CA TRP A 43 -14.85 -3.44 16.69
C TRP A 43 -15.19 -4.93 16.78
N ASP A 44 -14.83 -5.64 17.84
CA ASP A 44 -14.74 -7.09 17.88
C ASP A 44 -13.79 -7.62 16.78
N ALA A 45 -12.59 -7.04 16.77
CA ALA A 45 -11.60 -7.27 15.73
C ALA A 45 -11.25 -8.75 15.53
N GLU A 46 -11.11 -9.51 16.62
CA GLU A 46 -10.88 -10.96 16.57
C GLU A 46 -12.04 -11.70 15.91
N GLY A 47 -13.27 -11.29 16.22
CA GLY A 47 -14.48 -11.86 15.60
C GLY A 47 -14.55 -11.55 14.10
N ILE A 48 -14.11 -10.38 13.68
CA ILE A 48 -14.01 -9.98 12.26
C ILE A 48 -12.99 -10.85 11.52
N VAL A 49 -11.77 -10.96 12.05
CA VAL A 49 -10.71 -11.78 11.46
C VAL A 49 -11.15 -13.24 11.35
N LYS A 50 -11.73 -13.79 12.42
CA LYS A 50 -12.24 -15.16 12.43
C LYS A 50 -13.34 -15.40 11.38
N LEU A 51 -14.25 -14.43 11.23
CA LEU A 51 -15.31 -14.48 10.22
C LEU A 51 -14.70 -14.45 8.81
N ALA A 52 -13.82 -13.51 8.53
CA ALA A 52 -13.19 -13.37 7.22
C ALA A 52 -12.43 -14.64 6.80
N ARG A 53 -11.58 -15.17 7.68
CA ARG A 53 -10.81 -16.38 7.41
C ARG A 53 -11.67 -17.66 7.36
N LYS A 54 -12.83 -17.67 8.02
CA LYS A 54 -13.80 -18.75 7.88
C LYS A 54 -14.45 -18.77 6.50
N LEU A 55 -14.80 -17.60 5.99
CA LEU A 55 -15.47 -17.46 4.70
C LEU A 55 -14.50 -17.57 3.53
N GLN A 56 -13.32 -16.97 3.67
CA GLN A 56 -12.25 -17.02 2.66
C GLN A 56 -10.89 -17.25 3.35
N PRO A 57 -10.45 -18.51 3.51
CA PRO A 57 -9.24 -18.84 4.26
C PRO A 57 -7.94 -18.23 3.70
N GLN A 58 -7.91 -17.91 2.41
CA GLN A 58 -6.75 -17.33 1.72
C GLN A 58 -6.64 -15.80 1.87
N ILE A 59 -7.69 -15.14 2.42
CA ILE A 59 -7.75 -13.68 2.47
C ILE A 59 -6.62 -13.11 3.34
N ILE A 60 -5.92 -12.11 2.84
CA ILE A 60 -4.94 -11.36 3.63
C ILE A 60 -5.61 -10.12 4.26
N ILE A 61 -5.19 -9.78 5.47
CA ILE A 61 -5.80 -8.71 6.27
C ILE A 61 -4.70 -7.79 6.78
N ASN A 62 -4.90 -6.48 6.66
CA ASN A 62 -3.96 -5.48 7.16
C ASN A 62 -3.98 -5.37 8.70
N ASN A 63 -3.00 -4.64 9.25
CA ASN A 63 -2.83 -4.49 10.70
C ASN A 63 -3.74 -3.41 11.33
N ARG A 64 -4.67 -2.80 10.59
CA ARG A 64 -5.45 -1.64 11.07
C ARG A 64 -6.66 -1.98 11.95
N LEU A 65 -6.86 -3.25 12.31
CA LEU A 65 -7.84 -3.63 13.32
C LEU A 65 -7.36 -3.48 14.77
N GLY A 66 -6.13 -3.03 14.98
CA GLY A 66 -5.56 -2.84 16.32
C GLY A 66 -5.20 -4.14 17.04
N LEU A 67 -4.95 -5.22 16.30
CA LEU A 67 -4.48 -6.51 16.83
C LEU A 67 -2.95 -6.64 16.72
N THR A 68 -2.22 -5.58 17.06
CA THR A 68 -0.76 -5.46 16.83
C THR A 68 0.05 -6.55 17.50
N GLU A 69 -0.36 -6.98 18.71
CA GLU A 69 0.31 -8.02 19.48
C GLU A 69 -0.06 -9.44 19.01
N ASN A 70 -1.16 -9.61 18.31
CA ASN A 70 -1.63 -10.89 17.81
C ASN A 70 -1.30 -11.07 16.32
N ARG A 71 -0.19 -11.74 16.03
CA ARG A 71 0.26 -12.02 14.65
C ARG A 71 -0.72 -12.87 13.82
N GLN A 72 -1.68 -13.52 14.43
CA GLN A 72 -2.77 -14.19 13.71
C GLN A 72 -3.90 -13.24 13.30
N GLY A 73 -3.90 -12.02 13.83
CA GLY A 73 -4.90 -11.00 13.56
C GLY A 73 -4.65 -10.17 12.30
N TRP A 74 -3.48 -10.31 11.66
CA TRP A 74 -3.11 -9.56 10.46
C TRP A 74 -1.96 -10.23 9.70
N ASP A 75 -1.82 -9.93 8.42
CA ASP A 75 -0.82 -10.54 7.53
C ASP A 75 0.25 -9.53 7.10
N TYR A 76 -0.10 -8.26 6.93
CA TYR A 76 0.80 -7.21 6.48
C TYR A 76 0.53 -5.88 7.20
N ILE A 77 1.52 -5.00 7.21
CA ILE A 77 1.41 -3.66 7.79
C ILE A 77 1.24 -2.60 6.71
N THR A 78 0.55 -1.51 7.06
CA THR A 78 0.20 -0.43 6.13
C THR A 78 0.72 0.93 6.59
N PRO A 79 2.02 1.25 6.36
CA PRO A 79 2.51 2.61 6.53
C PRO A 79 1.71 3.59 5.67
N GLU A 80 1.22 4.68 6.27
CA GLU A 80 0.41 5.68 5.58
C GLU A 80 1.18 6.97 5.35
N GLN A 81 1.27 7.43 4.09
CA GLN A 81 2.05 8.62 3.69
C GLN A 81 3.50 8.59 4.19
N PHE A 82 3.98 7.41 4.51
CA PHE A 82 5.31 7.16 5.03
C PHE A 82 5.98 6.01 4.27
N MET A 83 7.24 6.21 3.90
CA MET A 83 8.07 5.19 3.27
C MET A 83 9.06 4.62 4.28
N PRO A 84 8.98 3.35 4.66
CA PRO A 84 9.99 2.70 5.48
C PRO A 84 11.38 2.83 4.86
N GLN A 85 12.39 3.10 5.68
CA GLN A 85 13.76 3.22 5.21
C GLN A 85 14.37 1.86 4.81
N GLN A 86 13.86 0.79 5.41
CA GLN A 86 14.24 -0.60 5.16
C GLN A 86 13.02 -1.50 5.30
N TRP A 87 13.15 -2.78 4.95
CA TRP A 87 12.09 -3.75 5.14
C TRP A 87 11.66 -3.82 6.61
N PRO A 88 10.38 -3.53 6.93
CA PRO A 88 9.90 -3.54 8.30
C PRO A 88 10.00 -4.91 8.96
N THR A 89 10.27 -4.89 10.26
CA THR A 89 10.33 -6.10 11.08
C THR A 89 9.43 -6.00 12.30
N VAL A 90 8.83 -7.11 12.68
CA VAL A 90 8.12 -7.29 13.95
C VAL A 90 8.73 -8.50 14.65
N ASN A 91 9.14 -8.34 15.90
CA ASN A 91 9.87 -9.37 16.65
C ASN A 91 11.09 -9.92 15.88
N SER A 92 11.86 -9.01 15.25
CA SER A 92 13.04 -9.31 14.42
C SER A 92 12.77 -10.14 13.15
N GLN A 93 11.53 -10.37 12.80
CA GLN A 93 11.13 -11.04 11.55
C GLN A 93 10.60 -10.03 10.54
N ARG A 94 11.05 -10.12 9.29
CA ARG A 94 10.51 -9.33 8.19
C ARG A 94 9.02 -9.62 8.02
N VAL A 95 8.22 -8.57 7.85
CA VAL A 95 6.79 -8.68 7.63
C VAL A 95 6.43 -8.10 6.27
N PRO A 96 5.43 -8.66 5.58
CA PRO A 96 4.87 -8.02 4.39
C PRO A 96 4.36 -6.62 4.73
N TRP A 97 4.48 -5.70 3.77
CA TRP A 97 4.01 -4.34 3.95
C TRP A 97 3.56 -3.70 2.65
N GLU A 98 2.62 -2.78 2.77
CA GLU A 98 2.10 -1.98 1.68
C GLU A 98 1.96 -0.53 2.14
N THR A 99 2.63 0.41 1.48
CA THR A 99 2.43 1.82 1.80
C THR A 99 1.24 2.37 1.01
N CYS A 100 0.29 3.01 1.72
CA CYS A 100 -0.77 3.75 1.06
C CYS A 100 -0.37 5.21 0.92
N GLN A 101 -0.42 5.70 -0.31
CA GLN A 101 0.07 7.00 -0.74
C GLN A 101 -0.96 7.70 -1.64
N THR A 102 -0.83 9.00 -1.77
CA THR A 102 -1.67 9.83 -2.64
C THR A 102 -0.88 10.43 -3.79
N PHE A 103 -1.58 10.80 -4.86
CA PHE A 103 -1.01 11.60 -5.96
C PHE A 103 -0.69 13.02 -5.54
N SER A 104 -1.34 13.51 -4.50
CA SER A 104 -1.25 14.89 -4.01
C SER A 104 -1.29 14.93 -2.48
N GLY A 105 -1.56 16.07 -1.88
CA GLY A 105 -1.77 16.20 -0.44
C GLY A 105 -3.11 15.69 0.07
N SER A 106 -4.03 15.27 -0.81
CA SER A 106 -5.40 14.91 -0.46
C SER A 106 -5.74 13.46 -0.83
N TRP A 107 -6.47 12.75 0.04
CA TRP A 107 -7.03 11.42 -0.25
C TRP A 107 -8.19 11.51 -1.26
N GLY A 108 -9.11 12.43 -1.04
CA GLY A 108 -10.22 12.68 -1.93
C GLY A 108 -9.90 13.73 -2.98
N TYR A 109 -10.84 13.96 -3.92
CA TYR A 109 -10.74 15.04 -4.87
C TYR A 109 -10.80 16.40 -4.17
N HIS A 110 -9.83 17.25 -4.49
CA HIS A 110 -9.82 18.66 -4.10
C HIS A 110 -9.50 19.52 -5.33
N ARG A 111 -10.44 20.37 -5.75
CA ARG A 111 -10.31 21.17 -6.96
C ARG A 111 -9.06 22.07 -6.94
N ASP A 112 -8.84 22.71 -5.80
CA ASP A 112 -7.77 23.70 -5.62
C ASP A 112 -6.46 23.10 -5.08
N GLU A 113 -6.29 21.76 -5.24
CA GLU A 113 -5.07 21.05 -4.87
C GLU A 113 -3.88 21.49 -5.74
N TYR A 114 -2.78 21.84 -5.09
CA TYR A 114 -1.56 22.29 -5.74
C TYR A 114 -0.33 21.41 -5.47
N SER A 115 -0.42 20.51 -4.52
CA SER A 115 0.72 19.68 -4.09
C SER A 115 0.82 18.34 -4.84
N TRP A 116 0.60 18.38 -6.15
CA TRP A 116 0.68 17.18 -6.99
C TRP A 116 2.11 16.67 -7.11
N LYS A 117 2.31 15.40 -6.79
CA LYS A 117 3.58 14.72 -7.07
C LYS A 117 3.81 14.67 -8.59
N SER A 118 5.05 14.88 -9.02
CA SER A 118 5.41 14.68 -10.42
C SER A 118 5.40 13.19 -10.79
N VAL A 119 5.33 12.89 -12.09
CA VAL A 119 5.48 11.52 -12.59
C VAL A 119 6.78 10.89 -12.10
N HIS A 120 7.86 11.65 -12.10
CA HIS A 120 9.16 11.22 -11.57
C HIS A 120 9.08 10.82 -10.09
N GLN A 121 8.49 11.66 -9.23
CA GLN A 121 8.33 11.36 -7.80
C GLN A 121 7.51 10.08 -7.57
N LEU A 122 6.46 9.86 -8.38
CA LEU A 122 5.64 8.64 -8.30
C LEU A 122 6.42 7.40 -8.74
N ILE A 123 7.24 7.49 -9.79
CA ILE A 123 8.11 6.40 -10.24
C ILE A 123 9.16 6.07 -9.17
N VAL A 124 9.81 7.09 -8.60
CA VAL A 124 10.77 6.89 -7.49
C VAL A 124 10.10 6.19 -6.33
N MET A 125 8.93 6.66 -5.92
CA MET A 125 8.14 6.08 -4.84
C MET A 125 7.85 4.59 -5.10
N LEU A 126 7.40 4.23 -6.31
CA LEU A 126 7.14 2.86 -6.70
C LEU A 126 8.41 1.99 -6.65
N ALA A 127 9.48 2.46 -7.28
CA ALA A 127 10.75 1.71 -7.33
C ALA A 127 11.37 1.53 -5.94
N GLU A 128 11.37 2.57 -5.10
CA GLU A 128 11.85 2.49 -3.72
C GLU A 128 11.01 1.55 -2.86
N THR A 129 9.68 1.56 -3.02
CA THR A 129 8.79 0.63 -2.32
C THR A 129 9.18 -0.81 -2.62
N VAL A 130 9.29 -1.16 -3.90
CA VAL A 130 9.68 -2.51 -4.33
C VAL A 130 11.09 -2.88 -3.89
N SER A 131 12.04 -1.96 -3.97
CA SER A 131 13.43 -2.20 -3.54
C SER A 131 13.57 -2.49 -2.04
N LYS A 132 12.57 -2.15 -1.26
CA LYS A 132 12.47 -2.41 0.19
C LYS A 132 11.50 -3.56 0.53
N GLY A 133 11.08 -4.32 -0.49
CA GLY A 133 10.21 -5.50 -0.33
C GLY A 133 8.75 -5.19 -0.05
N GLY A 134 8.26 -4.00 -0.43
CA GLY A 134 6.89 -3.57 -0.21
C GLY A 134 6.04 -3.48 -1.47
N ASN A 135 4.75 -3.25 -1.26
CA ASN A 135 3.77 -2.90 -2.28
C ASN A 135 3.35 -1.44 -2.14
N LEU A 136 2.94 -0.84 -3.24
CA LEU A 136 2.43 0.53 -3.28
C LEU A 136 0.93 0.52 -3.61
N LEU A 137 0.11 0.97 -2.66
CA LEU A 137 -1.28 1.34 -2.87
C LEU A 137 -1.34 2.85 -3.16
N LEU A 138 -1.52 3.22 -4.42
CA LEU A 138 -1.51 4.61 -4.86
C LEU A 138 -2.94 5.11 -5.11
N ASN A 139 -3.42 5.94 -4.20
CA ASN A 139 -4.79 6.45 -4.21
C ASN A 139 -4.94 7.65 -5.15
N VAL A 140 -6.01 7.65 -5.93
CA VAL A 140 -6.47 8.77 -6.73
C VAL A 140 -7.92 9.11 -6.39
N GLY A 141 -8.20 10.36 -6.02
CA GLY A 141 -9.54 10.84 -5.70
C GLY A 141 -10.34 11.18 -6.96
N PRO A 142 -11.45 10.49 -7.27
CA PRO A 142 -12.30 10.86 -8.39
C PRO A 142 -13.11 12.13 -8.09
N THR A 143 -13.45 12.88 -9.13
CA THR A 143 -14.40 13.99 -9.03
C THR A 143 -15.79 13.49 -8.64
N ALA A 144 -16.70 14.41 -8.28
CA ALA A 144 -18.11 14.07 -7.99
C ALA A 144 -18.85 13.45 -9.19
N ARG A 145 -18.31 13.53 -10.40
CA ARG A 145 -18.86 12.88 -11.61
C ARG A 145 -18.33 11.46 -11.82
N GLY A 146 -17.49 10.94 -10.92
CA GLY A 146 -16.88 9.62 -11.04
C GLY A 146 -15.76 9.53 -12.08
N VAL A 147 -15.18 10.67 -12.50
CA VAL A 147 -14.05 10.72 -13.44
C VAL A 147 -12.81 11.27 -12.75
N PHE A 148 -11.64 10.93 -13.25
CA PHE A 148 -10.39 11.49 -12.73
C PHE A 148 -10.15 12.91 -13.27
N ASP A 149 -9.54 13.74 -12.43
CA ASP A 149 -9.01 15.05 -12.82
C ASP A 149 -7.91 14.91 -13.87
N GLU A 150 -7.81 15.87 -14.80
CA GLU A 150 -6.80 15.84 -15.87
C GLU A 150 -5.37 15.73 -15.32
N ARG A 151 -5.11 16.37 -14.17
CA ARG A 151 -3.81 16.29 -13.49
C ARG A 151 -3.50 14.86 -13.00
N ALA A 152 -4.52 14.10 -12.57
CA ALA A 152 -4.36 12.69 -12.22
C ALA A 152 -4.14 11.83 -13.47
N ILE A 153 -4.92 12.08 -14.55
CA ILE A 153 -4.80 11.38 -15.82
C ILE A 153 -3.39 11.56 -16.42
N GLU A 154 -2.85 12.76 -16.39
CA GLU A 154 -1.48 13.04 -16.86
C GLU A 154 -0.45 12.15 -16.15
N ARG A 155 -0.56 12.03 -14.83
CA ARG A 155 0.35 11.23 -13.99
C ARG A 155 0.18 9.75 -14.21
N LEU A 156 -1.07 9.28 -14.33
CA LEU A 156 -1.37 7.89 -14.67
C LEU A 156 -0.80 7.50 -16.03
N ASN A 157 -0.94 8.38 -17.03
CA ASN A 157 -0.37 8.17 -18.36
C ASN A 157 1.17 8.16 -18.33
N GLY A 158 1.78 9.03 -17.52
CA GLY A 158 3.23 9.02 -17.31
C GLY A 158 3.74 7.73 -16.66
N LEU A 159 3.05 7.26 -15.62
CA LEU A 159 3.33 5.96 -14.99
C LEU A 159 3.14 4.80 -15.98
N ALA A 160 2.04 4.80 -16.73
CA ALA A 160 1.74 3.77 -17.72
C ALA A 160 2.81 3.73 -18.82
N HIS A 161 3.26 4.91 -19.31
CA HIS A 161 4.33 5.01 -20.27
C HIS A 161 5.65 4.42 -19.73
N TRP A 162 6.03 4.78 -18.51
CA TRP A 162 7.23 4.26 -17.87
C TRP A 162 7.13 2.73 -17.65
N MET A 163 6.02 2.24 -17.12
CA MET A 163 5.79 0.81 -16.86
C MET A 163 5.85 -0.04 -18.14
N ARG A 164 5.48 0.52 -19.28
CA ARG A 164 5.57 -0.20 -20.57
C ARG A 164 6.97 -0.71 -20.88
N PHE A 165 8.01 -0.01 -20.42
CA PHE A 165 9.41 -0.36 -20.68
C PHE A 165 10.13 -0.94 -19.45
N HIS A 166 9.61 -0.69 -18.25
CA HIS A 166 10.32 -0.99 -17.00
C HIS A 166 9.55 -1.94 -16.06
N SER A 167 8.44 -2.50 -16.50
CA SER A 167 7.61 -3.40 -15.69
C SER A 167 8.37 -4.60 -15.13
N SER A 168 9.38 -5.09 -15.84
CA SER A 168 10.24 -6.21 -15.39
C SER A 168 11.11 -5.87 -14.17
N ALA A 169 11.28 -4.58 -13.85
CA ALA A 169 11.96 -4.12 -12.64
C ALA A 169 11.00 -4.01 -11.43
N ILE A 170 9.70 -4.17 -11.65
CA ILE A 170 8.65 -4.00 -10.66
C ILE A 170 7.91 -5.32 -10.42
N TYR A 171 7.30 -5.88 -11.47
CA TYR A 171 6.50 -7.11 -11.33
C TYR A 171 7.36 -8.32 -10.97
N GLY A 172 6.98 -9.01 -9.90
CA GLY A 172 7.70 -10.16 -9.37
C GLY A 172 9.03 -9.81 -8.71
N CYS A 173 9.29 -8.51 -8.49
CA CYS A 173 10.50 -8.04 -7.83
C CYS A 173 10.28 -7.75 -6.34
N THR A 174 11.38 -7.73 -5.60
CA THR A 174 11.46 -7.44 -4.18
C THR A 174 12.80 -6.77 -3.85
N ALA A 175 13.12 -6.63 -2.56
CA ALA A 175 14.41 -6.16 -2.11
C ALA A 175 15.53 -7.11 -2.57
N ALA A 176 16.61 -6.53 -3.05
CA ALA A 176 17.79 -7.31 -3.43
C ALA A 176 18.46 -7.94 -2.19
N PRO A 177 18.97 -9.17 -2.31
CA PRO A 177 19.85 -9.76 -1.31
C PRO A 177 21.08 -8.88 -1.04
N THR A 178 21.62 -8.97 0.17
CA THR A 178 22.70 -8.10 0.65
C THR A 178 24.05 -8.26 -0.09
N GLU A 179 24.24 -9.38 -0.76
CA GLU A 179 25.41 -9.62 -1.62
C GLU A 179 25.44 -8.76 -2.89
N TYR A 180 24.30 -8.21 -3.30
CA TYR A 180 24.24 -7.28 -4.42
C TYR A 180 24.46 -5.84 -3.92
N ALA A 181 25.62 -5.28 -4.21
CA ALA A 181 25.89 -3.87 -3.91
C ALA A 181 25.02 -2.97 -4.80
N CYS A 182 24.24 -2.10 -4.16
CA CYS A 182 23.50 -1.09 -4.90
C CYS A 182 24.48 0.01 -5.37
N PRO A 183 24.60 0.30 -6.68
CA PRO A 183 25.44 1.37 -7.14
C PRO A 183 24.97 2.73 -6.60
N ASN A 184 25.88 3.69 -6.47
CA ASN A 184 25.53 5.04 -6.04
C ASN A 184 24.47 5.66 -6.94
N ASN A 185 23.51 6.36 -6.36
CA ASN A 185 22.40 7.02 -7.06
C ASN A 185 21.49 6.08 -7.83
N CYS A 186 21.42 4.81 -7.44
CA CYS A 186 20.55 3.82 -8.04
C CYS A 186 19.50 3.32 -7.03
N ILE A 187 18.42 2.76 -7.56
CA ILE A 187 17.49 1.90 -6.83
C ILE A 187 17.68 0.49 -7.36
N LEU A 188 17.85 -0.47 -6.48
CA LEU A 188 18.08 -1.86 -6.83
C LEU A 188 16.88 -2.71 -6.43
N THR A 189 16.25 -3.34 -7.41
CA THR A 189 15.23 -4.37 -7.20
C THR A 189 15.77 -5.74 -7.61
N TYR A 190 15.14 -6.80 -7.16
CA TYR A 190 15.56 -8.17 -7.44
C TYR A 190 14.38 -9.06 -7.75
N ASN A 191 14.46 -9.79 -8.84
CA ASN A 191 13.47 -10.79 -9.19
C ASN A 191 13.96 -12.20 -8.77
N PRO A 192 13.39 -12.79 -7.71
CA PRO A 192 13.83 -14.07 -7.19
C PRO A 192 13.55 -15.24 -8.15
N ASN A 193 12.53 -15.12 -9.00
CA ASN A 193 12.17 -16.19 -9.96
C ASN A 193 13.18 -16.31 -11.11
N THR A 194 13.81 -15.20 -11.48
CA THR A 194 14.81 -15.17 -12.57
C THR A 194 16.22 -15.01 -12.05
N ASN A 195 16.40 -14.83 -10.75
CA ASN A 195 17.69 -14.55 -10.09
C ASN A 195 18.41 -13.32 -10.69
N ARG A 196 17.64 -12.26 -10.99
CA ARG A 196 18.18 -11.06 -11.65
C ARG A 196 17.99 -9.81 -10.78
N PRO A 197 19.08 -9.11 -10.43
CA PRO A 197 19.01 -7.75 -9.93
C PRO A 197 18.76 -6.79 -11.08
N VAL A 198 17.96 -5.74 -10.84
CA VAL A 198 17.71 -4.65 -11.78
C VAL A 198 18.06 -3.34 -11.11
N SER A 199 19.05 -2.64 -11.66
CA SER A 199 19.49 -1.33 -11.20
C SER A 199 18.86 -0.23 -12.03
N TYR A 200 18.22 0.73 -11.38
CA TYR A 200 17.60 1.87 -12.01
C TYR A 200 18.36 3.15 -11.69
N THR A 201 18.96 3.80 -12.70
CA THR A 201 19.92 4.90 -12.52
C THR A 201 19.35 6.28 -12.73
N HIS A 202 18.23 6.45 -13.43
CA HIS A 202 17.77 7.77 -13.89
C HIS A 202 16.93 8.58 -12.89
N LEU A 203 16.83 8.13 -11.64
CA LEU A 203 15.92 8.71 -10.66
C LEU A 203 16.42 10.00 -10.00
N ARG A 204 17.70 10.35 -10.13
CA ARG A 204 18.28 11.55 -9.49
C ARG A 204 18.80 12.64 -10.44
N ALA A 205 18.77 12.41 -11.74
CA ALA A 205 19.46 13.30 -12.69
C ALA A 205 18.70 14.59 -13.05
N HIS A 206 17.47 14.82 -12.59
CA HIS A 206 16.65 15.97 -13.00
C HIS A 206 16.19 16.91 -11.88
N GLU A 207 16.68 16.78 -10.65
CA GLU A 207 16.34 17.73 -9.58
C GLU A 207 17.24 18.98 -9.55
N THR A 208 18.23 19.08 -10.42
CA THR A 208 19.04 20.29 -10.55
C THR A 208 18.65 21.06 -11.81
N LYS A 209 17.61 21.85 -11.75
CA LYS A 209 17.36 23.14 -12.39
C LYS A 209 15.87 23.41 -12.54
N ALA A 210 15.32 24.05 -11.55
CA ALA A 210 14.28 25.06 -11.73
C ALA A 210 14.58 26.13 -10.69
N ASN A 211 15.34 27.14 -11.11
CA ASN A 211 15.34 28.49 -10.51
C ASN A 211 14.06 29.17 -10.95
#